data_bbea36014bfbea3e95c2f7d26c7db9ac
#
_entry.id   bbea36014bfbea3e95c2f7d26c7db9ac
#
_cell.length_a   1.000
_cell.length_b   1.000
_cell.length_c   1.000
_cell.angle_alpha   90.00
_cell.angle_beta   90.00
_cell.angle_gamma   90.00
#
_symmetry.space_group_name_H-M   'P 1'
#
loop_
_entity.id
_entity.type
_entity.pdbx_description
1 polymer ?
#
loop_
_entity_poly.entity_id
_entity_poly.type
_entity_poly.pdbx_seq_one_letter_code
_entity_poly.pdbx_strand_id
1 'polypeptide(L)'
;MDKSTRGNASQFFIAGELCRRGYSAVVTLGNTPNTDILCSNIEGTEFVHIQVKTFIPGIRTCSVGKKAEKVYGPNFFWVLGGIPKPDSSDPFQYFIIPASVVAQNVAEAHKLWLDTPGKDGRPHEKTDVRTIALPPYKGFNGWSISEYEDRWDLIEAKLVND
;
A
#
# COMPACT_ATOMS: atom_id res chain seq x y z
N MET A 1 15.70 1.61 -13.99
CA MET A 1 15.13 0.38 -13.33
C MET A 1 13.70 0.23 -13.81
N ASP A 2 13.38 -0.91 -14.37
CA ASP A 2 12.03 -1.18 -14.86
C ASP A 2 11.03 -1.34 -13.69
N LYS A 3 9.72 -1.35 -14.00
CA LYS A 3 8.65 -1.39 -13.00
C LYS A 3 8.63 -2.70 -12.20
N SER A 4 8.91 -3.82 -12.85
CA SER A 4 8.91 -5.15 -12.23
C SER A 4 10.05 -5.27 -11.22
N THR A 5 11.27 -4.92 -11.63
CA THR A 5 12.47 -4.94 -10.77
C THR A 5 12.30 -4.06 -9.53
N ARG A 6 11.67 -2.88 -9.69
CA ARG A 6 11.39 -1.99 -8.56
C ARG A 6 10.32 -2.58 -7.63
N GLY A 7 9.30 -3.23 -8.19
CA GLY A 7 8.28 -3.94 -7.40
C GLY A 7 8.91 -5.03 -6.53
N ASN A 8 9.78 -5.85 -7.12
CA ASN A 8 10.50 -6.89 -6.38
C ASN A 8 11.38 -6.28 -5.27
N ALA A 9 12.14 -5.23 -5.59
CA ALA A 9 12.96 -4.53 -4.59
C ALA A 9 12.13 -4.06 -3.39
N SER A 10 10.95 -3.48 -3.64
CA SER A 10 10.04 -3.02 -2.59
C SER A 10 9.60 -4.17 -1.67
N GLN A 11 9.26 -5.33 -2.23
CA GLN A 11 8.87 -6.50 -1.45
C GLN A 11 10.02 -6.97 -0.55
N PHE A 12 11.24 -7.05 -1.06
CA PHE A 12 12.41 -7.46 -0.27
C PHE A 12 12.78 -6.45 0.81
N PHE A 13 12.72 -5.15 0.54
CA PHE A 13 12.97 -4.13 1.56
C PHE A 13 11.93 -4.18 2.69
N ILE A 14 10.66 -4.32 2.37
CA ILE A 14 9.58 -4.41 3.36
C ILE A 14 9.72 -5.70 4.18
N ALA A 15 9.95 -6.85 3.54
CA ALA A 15 10.16 -8.11 4.24
C ALA A 15 11.42 -8.05 5.14
N GLY A 16 12.52 -7.47 4.64
CA GLY A 16 13.74 -7.25 5.40
C GLY A 16 13.55 -6.36 6.62
N GLU A 17 12.76 -5.29 6.50
CA GLU A 17 12.45 -4.42 7.63
C GLU A 17 11.61 -5.14 8.70
N LEU A 18 10.63 -5.96 8.30
CA LEU A 18 9.87 -6.79 9.24
C LEU A 18 10.76 -7.81 9.96
N CYS A 19 11.69 -8.47 9.23
CA CYS A 19 12.66 -9.37 9.82
C CYS A 19 13.60 -8.64 10.78
N ARG A 20 14.06 -7.43 10.43
CA ARG A 20 14.90 -6.60 11.32
C ARG A 20 14.17 -6.23 12.61
N ARG A 21 12.85 -6.11 12.58
CA ARG A 21 11.98 -5.86 13.76
C ARG A 21 11.70 -7.12 14.59
N GLY A 22 12.19 -8.28 14.18
CA GLY A 22 12.06 -9.53 14.92
C GLY A 22 10.88 -10.41 14.52
N TYR A 23 10.28 -10.16 13.35
CA TYR A 23 9.19 -10.98 12.82
C TYR A 23 9.68 -11.93 11.73
N SER A 24 8.89 -12.97 11.44
CA SER A 24 9.14 -13.86 10.32
C SER A 24 8.36 -13.37 9.10
N ALA A 25 9.06 -12.88 8.08
CA ALA A 25 8.44 -12.38 6.86
C ALA A 25 8.94 -13.12 5.63
N VAL A 26 8.02 -13.62 4.81
CA VAL A 26 8.33 -14.32 3.56
C VAL A 26 7.67 -13.62 2.38
N VAL A 27 8.44 -13.40 1.32
CA VAL A 27 7.92 -12.96 0.03
C VAL A 27 7.29 -14.16 -0.65
N THR A 28 6.04 -14.02 -1.09
CA THR A 28 5.33 -15.10 -1.77
C THR A 28 5.86 -15.32 -3.19
N LEU A 29 5.82 -16.55 -3.66
CA LEU A 29 6.23 -16.86 -5.02
C LEU A 29 5.14 -16.48 -6.03
N GLY A 30 5.53 -15.70 -7.04
CA GLY A 30 4.78 -15.47 -8.27
C GLY A 30 3.35 -15.01 -8.03
N ASN A 31 2.39 -15.75 -8.55
CA ASN A 31 0.99 -15.35 -8.63
C ASN A 31 0.15 -15.68 -7.38
N THR A 32 0.70 -15.57 -6.16
CA THR A 32 -0.12 -15.71 -4.95
C THR A 32 -1.16 -14.59 -4.91
N PRO A 33 -2.46 -14.89 -5.00
CA PRO A 33 -3.47 -13.85 -5.07
C PRO A 33 -3.47 -12.97 -3.82
N ASN A 34 -3.38 -11.66 -4.02
CA ASN A 34 -3.57 -10.62 -3.01
C ASN A 34 -2.58 -10.61 -1.83
N THR A 35 -1.55 -11.45 -1.83
CA THR A 35 -0.55 -11.48 -0.75
C THR A 35 0.85 -11.50 -1.36
N ASP A 36 1.58 -10.41 -1.23
CA ASP A 36 2.97 -10.31 -1.68
C ASP A 36 3.94 -10.72 -0.57
N ILE A 37 3.57 -10.47 0.69
CA ILE A 37 4.35 -10.87 1.87
C ILE A 37 3.39 -11.46 2.90
N LEU A 38 3.76 -12.62 3.44
CA LEU A 38 3.15 -13.19 4.63
C LEU A 38 4.11 -12.98 5.80
N CYS A 39 3.63 -12.35 6.87
CA CYS A 39 4.42 -12.08 8.05
C CYS A 39 3.77 -12.68 9.30
N SER A 40 4.58 -13.27 10.18
CA SER A 40 4.13 -13.84 11.45
C SER A 40 5.01 -13.40 12.61
N ASN A 41 4.51 -13.59 13.84
CA ASN A 41 5.36 -13.62 15.01
C ASN A 41 6.34 -14.82 14.91
N ILE A 42 7.34 -14.88 15.78
CA ILE A 42 8.38 -15.93 15.75
C ILE A 42 7.79 -17.31 16.03
N GLU A 43 6.78 -17.38 16.88
CA GLU A 43 6.09 -18.63 17.24
C GLU A 43 5.24 -19.17 16.08
N GLY A 44 4.92 -18.34 15.07
CA GLY A 44 4.09 -18.72 13.93
C GLY A 44 2.63 -18.93 14.30
N THR A 45 2.14 -18.22 15.32
CA THR A 45 0.75 -18.31 15.80
C THR A 45 -0.12 -17.16 15.31
N GLU A 46 0.48 -15.98 15.10
CA GLU A 46 -0.22 -14.78 14.60
C GLU A 46 0.32 -14.39 13.24
N PHE A 47 -0.58 -14.01 12.31
CA PHE A 47 -0.23 -13.72 10.92
C PHE A 47 -0.88 -12.45 10.41
N VAL A 48 -0.15 -11.74 9.56
CA VAL A 48 -0.67 -10.66 8.71
C VAL A 48 -0.36 -10.90 7.25
N HIS A 49 -1.26 -10.48 6.38
CA HIS A 49 -1.11 -10.48 4.93
C HIS A 49 -0.79 -9.07 4.45
N ILE A 50 0.19 -8.94 3.59
CA ILE A 50 0.61 -7.64 3.06
C ILE A 50 0.56 -7.66 1.54
N GLN A 51 -0.18 -6.71 0.98
CA GLN A 51 -0.12 -6.35 -0.44
C GLN A 51 0.82 -5.17 -0.60
N VAL A 52 1.83 -5.32 -1.43
CA VAL A 52 2.80 -4.26 -1.70
C VAL A 52 2.43 -3.48 -2.95
N LYS A 53 2.53 -2.17 -2.89
CA LYS A 53 2.51 -1.27 -4.04
C LYS A 53 3.73 -0.38 -4.00
N THR A 54 4.29 -0.09 -5.17
CA THR A 54 5.57 0.60 -5.27
C THR A 54 5.42 1.90 -6.04
N PHE A 55 6.06 2.93 -5.54
CA PHE A 55 6.15 4.24 -6.20
C PHE A 55 7.58 4.77 -6.18
N ILE A 56 7.84 5.82 -6.95
CA ILE A 56 9.08 6.59 -6.87
C ILE A 56 8.79 7.82 -6.01
N PRO A 57 9.61 8.14 -5.00
CA PRO A 57 9.46 9.38 -4.24
C PRO A 57 9.29 10.61 -5.15
N GLY A 58 8.41 11.53 -4.75
CA GLY A 58 8.12 12.75 -5.51
C GLY A 58 6.98 12.65 -6.55
N ILE A 59 6.44 11.46 -6.84
CA ILE A 59 5.23 11.34 -7.67
C ILE A 59 3.97 11.64 -6.85
N ARG A 60 2.88 12.00 -7.55
CA ARG A 60 1.64 12.46 -6.89
C ARG A 60 0.73 11.34 -6.42
N THR A 61 0.75 10.18 -7.09
CA THR A 61 -0.20 9.09 -6.82
C THR A 61 0.47 7.73 -6.98
N CYS A 62 0.00 6.76 -6.20
CA CYS A 62 0.33 5.35 -6.35
C CYS A 62 -0.90 4.59 -6.89
N SER A 63 -0.71 3.81 -7.96
CA SER A 63 -1.78 2.98 -8.52
C SER A 63 -1.97 1.72 -7.70
N VAL A 64 -3.21 1.47 -7.27
CA VAL A 64 -3.56 0.29 -6.45
C VAL A 64 -4.55 -0.66 -7.14
N GLY A 65 -5.30 -0.16 -8.12
CA GLY A 65 -6.31 -0.91 -8.86
C GLY A 65 -7.59 -1.18 -8.04
N LYS A 66 -8.62 -1.67 -8.73
CA LYS A 66 -9.97 -1.90 -8.17
C LYS A 66 -9.98 -2.88 -6.97
N LYS A 67 -9.02 -3.78 -6.88
CA LYS A 67 -8.86 -4.69 -5.73
C LYS A 67 -8.75 -3.95 -4.40
N ALA A 68 -8.28 -2.69 -4.41
CA ALA A 68 -8.14 -1.88 -3.21
C ALA A 68 -9.48 -1.51 -2.55
N GLU A 69 -10.60 -1.59 -3.26
CA GLU A 69 -11.95 -1.37 -2.72
C GLU A 69 -12.47 -2.57 -1.90
N LYS A 70 -11.75 -3.69 -1.91
CA LYS A 70 -12.16 -4.90 -1.20
C LYS A 70 -11.62 -4.91 0.22
N VAL A 71 -12.49 -5.24 1.18
CA VAL A 71 -12.10 -5.51 2.56
C VAL A 71 -11.65 -6.98 2.66
N TYR A 72 -10.38 -7.21 3.02
CA TYR A 72 -9.78 -8.54 3.11
C TYR A 72 -9.75 -9.11 4.54
N GLY A 73 -10.13 -8.32 5.52
CA GLY A 73 -10.11 -8.70 6.94
C GLY A 73 -9.16 -7.84 7.79
N PRO A 74 -9.17 -8.03 9.12
CA PRO A 74 -8.48 -7.15 10.06
C PRO A 74 -6.95 -7.31 10.06
N ASN A 75 -6.44 -8.42 9.55
CA ASN A 75 -5.00 -8.73 9.49
C ASN A 75 -4.42 -8.55 8.08
N PHE A 76 -5.08 -7.74 7.24
CA PHE A 76 -4.60 -7.43 5.90
C PHE A 76 -4.17 -5.96 5.82
N PHE A 77 -2.97 -5.74 5.28
CA PHE A 77 -2.37 -4.41 5.12
C PHE A 77 -1.95 -4.14 3.68
N TRP A 78 -2.08 -2.90 3.29
CA TRP A 78 -1.42 -2.34 2.12
C TRP A 78 -0.18 -1.61 2.57
N VAL A 79 0.97 -1.98 2.02
CA VAL A 79 2.23 -1.26 2.25
C VAL A 79 2.67 -0.61 0.95
N LEU A 80 2.70 0.72 0.93
CA LEU A 80 3.18 1.48 -0.22
C LEU A 80 4.66 1.77 0.00
N GLY A 81 5.52 1.19 -0.85
CA GLY A 81 6.97 1.37 -0.79
C GLY A 81 7.45 2.41 -1.81
N GLY A 82 7.94 3.52 -1.31
CA GLY A 82 8.65 4.55 -2.07
C GLY A 82 10.10 4.17 -2.25
N ILE A 83 10.45 3.61 -3.42
CA ILE A 83 11.81 3.16 -3.73
C ILE A 83 12.47 4.19 -4.62
N PRO A 84 13.47 4.93 -4.10
CA PRO A 84 14.18 5.93 -4.88
C PRO A 84 14.98 5.30 -6.03
N LYS A 85 15.35 6.12 -6.99
CA LYS A 85 16.31 5.70 -8.03
C LYS A 85 17.69 5.50 -7.40
N PRO A 86 18.55 4.62 -7.97
CA PRO A 86 19.89 4.37 -7.42
C PRO A 86 20.75 5.63 -7.24
N ASP A 87 20.57 6.61 -8.13
CA ASP A 87 21.35 7.86 -8.14
C ASP A 87 20.65 9.01 -7.39
N SER A 88 19.51 8.74 -6.74
CA SER A 88 18.75 9.74 -5.98
C SER A 88 19.21 9.76 -4.52
N SER A 89 19.22 10.94 -3.92
CA SER A 89 19.37 11.13 -2.48
C SER A 89 18.03 11.10 -1.73
N ASP A 90 16.92 10.86 -2.43
CA ASP A 90 15.61 10.77 -1.81
C ASP A 90 15.59 9.61 -0.78
N PRO A 91 14.93 9.78 0.36
CA PRO A 91 14.77 8.70 1.33
C PRO A 91 13.83 7.62 0.81
N PHE A 92 13.99 6.40 1.33
CA PHE A 92 12.95 5.38 1.25
C PHE A 92 11.74 5.84 2.06
N GLN A 93 10.54 5.54 1.56
CA GLN A 93 9.29 5.90 2.23
C GLN A 93 8.39 4.67 2.33
N TYR A 94 7.75 4.50 3.47
CA TYR A 94 6.81 3.40 3.68
C TYR A 94 5.53 3.91 4.31
N PHE A 95 4.39 3.57 3.70
CA PHE A 95 3.07 3.85 4.28
C PHE A 95 2.40 2.53 4.58
N ILE A 96 2.08 2.29 5.85
CA ILE A 96 1.49 1.05 6.35
C ILE A 96 0.02 1.29 6.65
N ILE A 97 -0.87 0.78 5.82
CA ILE A 97 -2.29 1.16 5.84
C ILE A 97 -3.17 -0.09 6.01
N PRO A 98 -4.04 -0.15 7.03
CA PRO A 98 -5.02 -1.23 7.15
C PRO A 98 -5.92 -1.32 5.93
N ALA A 99 -6.22 -2.55 5.46
CA ALA A 99 -7.00 -2.75 4.24
C ALA A 99 -8.40 -2.15 4.30
N SER A 100 -9.03 -2.12 5.47
CA SER A 100 -10.35 -1.49 5.66
C SER A 100 -10.31 0.01 5.39
N VAL A 101 -9.25 0.69 5.84
CA VAL A 101 -9.05 2.13 5.60
C VAL A 101 -8.86 2.41 4.11
N VAL A 102 -8.02 1.61 3.44
CA VAL A 102 -7.79 1.73 2.00
C VAL A 102 -9.10 1.50 1.24
N ALA A 103 -9.83 0.42 1.57
CA ALA A 103 -11.07 0.07 0.87
C ALA A 103 -12.11 1.19 0.94
N GLN A 104 -12.33 1.74 2.12
CA GLN A 104 -13.28 2.84 2.33
C GLN A 104 -12.88 4.08 1.54
N ASN A 105 -11.64 4.56 1.72
CA ASN A 105 -11.22 5.83 1.15
C ASN A 105 -11.03 5.78 -0.37
N VAL A 106 -10.54 4.66 -0.91
CA VAL A 106 -10.39 4.49 -2.35
C VAL A 106 -11.74 4.41 -3.05
N ALA A 107 -12.72 3.69 -2.48
CA ALA A 107 -14.07 3.62 -3.02
C ALA A 107 -14.76 4.98 -2.99
N GLU A 108 -14.67 5.71 -1.88
CA GLU A 108 -15.24 7.04 -1.72
C GLU A 108 -14.63 8.06 -2.70
N ALA A 109 -13.31 8.10 -2.78
CA ALA A 109 -12.60 9.00 -3.69
C ALA A 109 -12.98 8.72 -5.17
N HIS A 110 -13.11 7.45 -5.56
CA HIS A 110 -13.50 7.07 -6.91
C HIS A 110 -14.95 7.44 -7.20
N LYS A 111 -15.86 7.24 -6.24
CA LYS A 111 -17.27 7.64 -6.39
C LYS A 111 -17.37 9.15 -6.58
N LEU A 112 -16.74 9.94 -5.74
CA LEU A 112 -16.73 11.40 -5.85
C LEU A 112 -16.13 11.87 -7.19
N TRP A 113 -15.07 11.20 -7.65
CA TRP A 113 -14.49 11.50 -8.96
C TRP A 113 -15.46 11.23 -10.11
N LEU A 114 -16.20 10.11 -10.07
CA LEU A 114 -17.22 9.79 -11.07
C LEU A 114 -18.38 10.79 -11.07
N ASP A 115 -18.79 11.25 -9.88
CA ASP A 115 -19.90 12.18 -9.69
C ASP A 115 -19.53 13.63 -10.03
N THR A 116 -18.24 13.94 -10.19
CA THR A 116 -17.74 15.29 -10.51
C THR A 116 -17.31 15.35 -11.97
N PRO A 117 -17.94 16.18 -12.81
CA PRO A 117 -17.54 16.32 -14.20
C PRO A 117 -16.09 16.77 -14.36
N GLY A 118 -15.43 16.32 -15.43
CA GLY A 118 -14.11 16.77 -15.82
C GLY A 118 -14.09 18.28 -16.18
N LYS A 119 -12.89 18.81 -16.43
CA LYS A 119 -12.69 20.25 -16.72
C LYS A 119 -13.54 20.79 -17.87
N ASP A 120 -13.87 19.92 -18.82
CA ASP A 120 -14.71 20.28 -19.99
C ASP A 120 -16.20 19.98 -19.77
N GLY A 121 -16.63 19.72 -18.53
CA GLY A 121 -18.01 19.33 -18.20
C GLY A 121 -18.39 17.92 -18.65
N ARG A 122 -17.44 17.12 -19.15
CA ARG A 122 -17.70 15.74 -19.58
C ARG A 122 -17.75 14.80 -18.39
N PRO A 123 -18.68 13.84 -18.36
CA PRO A 123 -18.72 12.82 -17.33
C PRO A 123 -17.46 11.93 -17.43
N HIS A 124 -16.99 11.46 -16.29
CA HIS A 124 -15.92 10.47 -16.24
C HIS A 124 -16.47 9.08 -16.59
N GLU A 125 -15.66 8.29 -17.31
CA GLU A 125 -15.99 6.91 -17.62
C GLU A 125 -15.54 5.98 -16.47
N LYS A 126 -16.34 4.92 -16.24
CA LYS A 126 -15.97 3.87 -15.27
C LYS A 126 -14.71 3.15 -15.73
N THR A 127 -13.71 3.07 -14.86
CA THR A 127 -12.45 2.36 -15.10
C THR A 127 -12.12 1.46 -13.91
N ASP A 128 -11.19 0.51 -14.09
CA ASP A 128 -10.64 -0.30 -13.02
C ASP A 128 -9.41 0.35 -12.34
N VAL A 129 -9.04 1.54 -12.80
CA VAL A 129 -7.94 2.31 -12.20
C VAL A 129 -8.39 2.89 -10.86
N ARG A 130 -7.59 2.65 -9.84
CA ARG A 130 -7.69 3.27 -8.51
C ARG A 130 -6.31 3.76 -8.11
N THR A 131 -6.29 4.90 -7.46
CA THR A 131 -5.04 5.52 -6.99
C THR A 131 -5.17 6.01 -5.56
N ILE A 132 -4.04 6.01 -4.86
CA ILE A 132 -3.88 6.67 -3.57
C ILE A 132 -3.00 7.90 -3.80
N ALA A 133 -3.43 9.05 -3.32
CA ALA A 133 -2.63 10.27 -3.36
C ALA A 133 -1.48 10.16 -2.34
N LEU A 134 -0.28 10.52 -2.79
CA LEU A 134 0.93 10.51 -1.96
C LEU A 134 1.18 11.91 -1.38
N PRO A 135 1.61 12.03 -0.12
CA PRO A 135 1.89 13.31 0.49
C PRO A 135 2.86 14.16 -0.35
N PRO A 136 2.65 15.49 -0.40
CA PRO A 136 1.67 16.28 0.35
C PRO A 136 0.27 16.33 -0.27
N TYR A 137 0.01 15.56 -1.32
CA TYR A 137 -1.26 15.55 -2.02
C TYR A 137 -2.33 14.78 -1.24
N LYS A 138 -3.60 15.10 -1.51
CA LYS A 138 -4.77 14.44 -0.92
C LYS A 138 -5.59 13.76 -2.00
N GLY A 139 -6.30 12.72 -1.64
CA GLY A 139 -7.29 12.05 -2.48
C GLY A 139 -8.45 12.98 -2.84
N PHE A 140 -9.27 12.56 -3.80
CA PHE A 140 -10.42 13.35 -4.26
C PHE A 140 -11.45 13.60 -3.15
N ASN A 141 -11.51 12.71 -2.16
CA ASN A 141 -12.30 12.83 -0.93
C ASN A 141 -11.59 13.61 0.20
N GLY A 142 -10.42 14.18 -0.05
CA GLY A 142 -9.62 14.89 0.93
C GLY A 142 -8.75 14.01 1.83
N TRP A 143 -8.78 12.68 1.65
CA TRP A 143 -7.97 11.76 2.43
C TRP A 143 -6.47 11.92 2.17
N SER A 144 -5.68 11.90 3.25
CA SER A 144 -4.22 11.89 3.22
C SER A 144 -3.69 10.66 3.95
N ILE A 145 -2.65 10.06 3.40
CA ILE A 145 -1.98 8.91 4.03
C ILE A 145 -0.79 9.32 4.89
N SER A 146 -0.57 10.61 5.14
CA SER A 146 0.59 11.09 5.90
C SER A 146 0.69 10.47 7.30
N GLU A 147 -0.44 10.20 7.95
CA GLU A 147 -0.47 9.58 9.28
C GLU A 147 -0.04 8.10 9.29
N TYR A 148 0.06 7.47 8.12
CA TYR A 148 0.47 6.07 7.96
C TYR A 148 1.94 5.90 7.61
N GLU A 149 2.71 6.99 7.52
CA GLU A 149 4.15 6.91 7.26
C GLU A 149 4.85 6.22 8.43
N ASP A 150 5.64 5.19 8.11
CA ASP A 150 6.40 4.37 9.06
C ASP A 150 5.58 3.77 10.24
N ARG A 151 4.27 3.60 10.07
CA ARG A 151 3.37 3.03 11.09
C ARG A 151 3.46 1.50 11.15
N TRP A 152 4.69 1.00 11.28
CA TRP A 152 4.96 -0.43 11.46
C TRP A 152 4.27 -1.02 12.70
N ASP A 153 4.05 -0.20 13.73
CA ASP A 153 3.30 -0.52 14.95
C ASP A 153 1.91 -1.11 14.66
N LEU A 154 1.28 -0.72 13.55
CA LEU A 154 -0.03 -1.25 13.15
C LEU A 154 0.02 -2.73 12.76
N ILE A 155 1.11 -3.17 12.15
CA ILE A 155 1.38 -4.59 11.86
C ILE A 155 1.79 -5.30 13.14
N GLU A 156 2.72 -4.72 13.90
CA GLU A 156 3.24 -5.27 15.15
C GLU A 156 2.12 -5.59 16.14
N ALA A 157 1.15 -4.69 16.29
CA ALA A 157 -0.03 -4.88 17.14
C ALA A 157 -0.91 -6.09 16.77
N LYS A 158 -0.74 -6.64 15.54
CA LYS A 158 -1.46 -7.84 15.08
C LYS A 158 -0.65 -9.14 15.27
N LEU A 159 0.60 -9.01 15.64
CA LEU A 159 1.54 -10.14 15.78
C LEU A 159 1.92 -10.43 17.24
N VAL A 160 1.35 -9.68 18.19
CA VAL A 160 1.48 -10.00 19.61
C VAL A 160 0.45 -11.07 20.00
N ASN A 161 0.88 -12.03 20.81
CA ASN A 161 -0.03 -12.99 21.43
C ASN A 161 -0.87 -12.26 22.50
N ASP A 162 -2.18 -12.45 22.49
CA ASP A 162 -3.06 -12.04 23.59
C ASP A 162 -2.74 -12.79 24.90
#